data_f1933e9705f971b884f9d1c57020ccd0
#
_entry.id   f1933e9705f971b884f9d1c57020ccd0
#
_cell.length_a   1.000
_cell.length_b   1.000
_cell.length_c   1.000
_cell.angle_alpha   90.00
_cell.angle_beta   90.00
_cell.angle_gamma   90.00
#
_symmetry.space_group_name_H-M   'P 1'
#
loop_
_entity.id
_entity.type
_entity.pdbx_description
1 polymer ?
#
loop_
_entity_poly.entity_id
_entity_poly.type
_entity_poly.pdbx_seq_one_letter_code
_entity_poly.pdbx_strand_id
1 'polypeptide(L)'
;MKLDSKVCVVTGAAQGIGRAIVDEFVRQGARPAILELNLEAAEAYAEELRGTGADARAYPCDVSEKSSVEEAARAVAAALGPCDVLVNNAGIALMGPSLDFPEDQWRRSLDVMTTGVFFRCQVFGAQMVGSGGGSIVNIASMNATVAFPMRLAYNAAKAAVVQMTEVLAIEWAEHGIRVNAIGPGVTRTALVDKAIKDGFIDERAYVERTPMKRLGKPEEIAKAALFLASEEDSSFVTGHFLVVDGGWTAFGYVT
;
A
#
# COMPACT_ATOMS: atom_id res chain seq x y z
N MET A 1 -7.46 4.74 -21.40
CA MET A 1 -6.62 4.74 -20.17
C MET A 1 -7.34 3.87 -19.14
N LYS A 2 -6.63 3.04 -18.39
CA LYS A 2 -7.22 2.02 -17.50
C LYS A 2 -7.94 2.58 -16.27
N LEU A 3 -7.61 3.80 -15.85
CA LEU A 3 -8.18 4.49 -14.70
C LEU A 3 -8.75 5.87 -15.08
N ASP A 4 -9.21 6.00 -16.30
CA ASP A 4 -9.69 7.29 -16.81
C ASP A 4 -10.78 7.89 -15.90
N SER A 5 -10.53 9.09 -15.43
CA SER A 5 -11.39 9.85 -14.51
C SER A 5 -11.68 9.18 -13.15
N LYS A 6 -11.05 8.04 -12.81
CA LYS A 6 -11.22 7.33 -11.55
C LYS A 6 -10.60 8.06 -10.37
N VAL A 7 -11.33 8.17 -9.27
CA VAL A 7 -10.83 8.72 -8.01
C VAL A 7 -10.02 7.65 -7.29
N CYS A 8 -8.70 7.84 -7.24
CA CYS A 8 -7.76 6.90 -6.66
C CYS A 8 -7.15 7.46 -5.37
N VAL A 9 -7.53 6.88 -4.24
CA VAL A 9 -7.01 7.24 -2.92
C VAL A 9 -5.78 6.41 -2.62
N VAL A 10 -4.63 7.06 -2.34
CA VAL A 10 -3.39 6.37 -1.99
C VAL A 10 -2.84 6.94 -0.69
N THR A 11 -2.58 6.08 0.30
CA THR A 11 -2.04 6.50 1.60
C THR A 11 -0.52 6.36 1.67
N GLY A 12 0.17 7.28 2.35
CA GLY A 12 1.64 7.28 2.42
C GLY A 12 2.26 7.50 1.05
N ALA A 13 1.68 8.39 0.24
CA ALA A 13 1.98 8.50 -1.18
C ALA A 13 2.98 9.61 -1.55
N ALA A 14 3.47 10.39 -0.58
CA ALA A 14 4.45 11.45 -0.89
C ALA A 14 5.83 10.90 -1.32
N GLN A 15 6.12 9.61 -1.08
CA GLN A 15 7.40 9.00 -1.40
C GLN A 15 7.30 7.49 -1.69
N GLY A 16 8.40 6.91 -2.18
CA GLY A 16 8.61 5.47 -2.30
C GLY A 16 7.57 4.76 -3.18
N ILE A 17 7.05 3.63 -2.72
CA ILE A 17 6.08 2.80 -3.45
C ILE A 17 4.78 3.58 -3.70
N GLY A 18 4.28 4.28 -2.68
CA GLY A 18 3.04 5.04 -2.81
C GLY A 18 3.12 6.12 -3.89
N ARG A 19 4.23 6.87 -3.94
CA ARG A 19 4.49 7.86 -5.00
C ARG A 19 4.52 7.21 -6.39
N ALA A 20 5.24 6.11 -6.53
CA ALA A 20 5.31 5.40 -7.81
C ALA A 20 3.94 4.86 -8.27
N ILE A 21 3.08 4.44 -7.33
CA ILE A 21 1.70 4.03 -7.62
C ILE A 21 0.89 5.22 -8.14
N VAL A 22 0.96 6.37 -7.47
CA VAL A 22 0.25 7.59 -7.92
C VAL A 22 0.75 8.01 -9.30
N ASP A 23 2.06 8.04 -9.54
CA ASP A 23 2.65 8.37 -10.85
C ASP A 23 2.14 7.45 -11.95
N GLU A 24 2.04 6.14 -11.69
CA GLU A 24 1.50 5.17 -12.65
C GLU A 24 0.01 5.38 -12.90
N PHE A 25 -0.77 5.63 -11.83
CA PHE A 25 -2.22 5.85 -11.93
C PHE A 25 -2.55 7.13 -12.69
N VAL A 26 -1.79 8.21 -12.47
CA VAL A 26 -1.93 9.47 -13.25
C VAL A 26 -1.65 9.25 -14.72
N ARG A 27 -0.63 8.47 -15.08
CA ARG A 27 -0.37 8.07 -16.49
C ARG A 27 -1.53 7.32 -17.12
N GLN A 28 -2.39 6.72 -16.30
CA GLN A 28 -3.58 5.99 -16.72
C GLN A 28 -4.88 6.80 -16.58
N GLY A 29 -4.78 8.12 -16.36
CA GLY A 29 -5.92 9.04 -16.32
C GLY A 29 -6.63 9.17 -14.98
N ALA A 30 -6.04 8.65 -13.90
CA ALA A 30 -6.62 8.73 -12.57
C ALA A 30 -6.60 10.17 -12.02
N ARG A 31 -7.55 10.45 -11.12
CA ARG A 31 -7.63 11.65 -10.27
C ARG A 31 -7.16 11.25 -8.85
N PRO A 32 -5.88 11.49 -8.51
CA PRO A 32 -5.33 10.97 -7.26
C PRO A 32 -5.69 11.85 -6.06
N ALA A 33 -6.09 11.20 -4.97
CA ALA A 33 -6.16 11.76 -3.62
C ALA A 33 -5.00 11.20 -2.80
N ILE A 34 -4.05 12.05 -2.43
CA ILE A 34 -2.84 11.74 -1.69
C ILE A 34 -3.14 11.91 -0.21
N LEU A 35 -3.26 10.82 0.54
CA LEU A 35 -3.47 10.86 1.98
C LEU A 35 -2.15 10.67 2.71
N GLU A 36 -1.74 11.65 3.51
CA GLU A 36 -0.41 11.66 4.12
C GLU A 36 -0.43 12.31 5.53
N LEU A 37 0.41 11.83 6.41
CA LEU A 37 0.62 12.45 7.72
C LEU A 37 1.37 13.79 7.58
N ASN A 38 2.38 13.83 6.70
CA ASN A 38 3.09 15.05 6.35
C ASN A 38 2.40 15.76 5.18
N LEU A 39 1.47 16.65 5.52
CA LEU A 39 0.69 17.38 4.53
C LEU A 39 1.57 18.26 3.61
N GLU A 40 2.63 18.87 4.12
CA GLU A 40 3.53 19.72 3.32
C GLU A 40 4.17 18.92 2.17
N ALA A 41 4.68 17.72 2.48
CA ALA A 41 5.24 16.84 1.46
C ALA A 41 4.19 16.35 0.45
N ALA A 42 2.96 16.09 0.92
CA ALA A 42 1.85 15.68 0.07
C ALA A 42 1.40 16.80 -0.87
N GLU A 43 1.31 18.04 -0.37
CA GLU A 43 0.93 19.20 -1.18
C GLU A 43 1.99 19.55 -2.23
N ALA A 44 3.28 19.50 -1.85
CA ALA A 44 4.37 19.70 -2.81
C ALA A 44 4.29 18.67 -3.96
N TYR A 45 3.99 17.42 -3.64
CA TYR A 45 3.83 16.38 -4.66
C TYR A 45 2.53 16.57 -5.49
N ALA A 46 1.42 16.92 -4.86
CA ALA A 46 0.18 17.20 -5.58
C ALA A 46 0.36 18.40 -6.57
N GLU A 47 1.11 19.44 -6.19
CA GLU A 47 1.45 20.58 -7.06
C GLU A 47 2.27 20.13 -8.26
N GLU A 48 3.28 19.28 -8.06
CA GLU A 48 4.06 18.68 -9.15
C GLU A 48 3.14 17.95 -10.16
N LEU A 49 2.20 17.16 -9.66
CA LEU A 49 1.26 16.43 -10.50
C LEU A 49 0.28 17.37 -11.23
N ARG A 50 -0.24 18.42 -10.56
CA ARG A 50 -1.07 19.43 -11.19
C ARG A 50 -0.34 20.15 -12.32
N GLY A 51 0.97 20.37 -12.18
CA GLY A 51 1.84 20.89 -13.23
C GLY A 51 1.87 20.04 -14.50
N THR A 52 1.55 18.75 -14.40
CA THR A 52 1.40 17.83 -15.57
C THR A 52 -0.02 17.78 -16.13
N GLY A 53 -0.96 18.51 -15.53
CA GLY A 53 -2.38 18.53 -15.92
C GLY A 53 -3.27 17.53 -15.16
N ALA A 54 -2.74 16.81 -14.16
CA ALA A 54 -3.55 15.90 -13.34
C ALA A 54 -4.41 16.66 -12.31
N ASP A 55 -5.64 16.19 -12.03
CA ASP A 55 -6.48 16.68 -10.93
C ASP A 55 -6.07 16.00 -9.62
N ALA A 56 -4.86 16.33 -9.14
CA ALA A 56 -4.27 15.76 -7.95
C ALA A 56 -4.53 16.61 -6.70
N ARG A 57 -4.89 15.98 -5.58
CA ARG A 57 -5.16 16.67 -4.33
C ARG A 57 -4.51 15.94 -3.14
N ALA A 58 -4.06 16.73 -2.16
CA ALA A 58 -3.48 16.22 -0.92
C ALA A 58 -4.45 16.43 0.25
N TYR A 59 -4.41 15.49 1.20
CA TYR A 59 -5.24 15.53 2.41
C TYR A 59 -4.42 15.06 3.61
N PRO A 60 -4.50 15.75 4.77
CA PRO A 60 -3.89 15.27 5.99
C PRO A 60 -4.62 14.02 6.46
N CYS A 61 -3.86 12.98 6.85
CA CYS A 61 -4.46 11.75 7.35
C CYS A 61 -3.48 10.99 8.25
N ASP A 62 -3.78 10.92 9.55
CA ASP A 62 -3.20 9.88 10.42
C ASP A 62 -4.01 8.61 10.25
N VAL A 63 -3.43 7.64 9.58
CA VAL A 63 -4.09 6.37 9.26
C VAL A 63 -4.38 5.51 10.49
N SER A 64 -3.77 5.78 11.64
CA SER A 64 -4.02 5.09 12.91
C SER A 64 -5.25 5.63 13.65
N GLU A 65 -5.80 6.78 13.21
CA GLU A 65 -6.94 7.44 13.83
C GLU A 65 -8.16 7.39 12.91
N LYS A 66 -9.21 6.69 13.35
CA LYS A 66 -10.43 6.50 12.53
C LYS A 66 -11.08 7.83 12.14
N SER A 67 -11.17 8.78 13.06
CA SER A 67 -11.74 10.10 12.80
C SER A 67 -10.97 10.85 11.71
N SER A 68 -9.64 10.77 11.71
CA SER A 68 -8.80 11.37 10.66
C SER A 68 -9.07 10.74 9.28
N VAL A 69 -9.24 9.42 9.22
CA VAL A 69 -9.61 8.70 7.99
C VAL A 69 -10.99 9.13 7.51
N GLU A 70 -11.98 9.26 8.39
CA GLU A 70 -13.34 9.71 8.07
C GLU A 70 -13.36 11.14 7.55
N GLU A 71 -12.59 12.05 8.15
CA GLU A 71 -12.45 13.43 7.70
C GLU A 71 -11.83 13.51 6.30
N ALA A 72 -10.72 12.81 6.09
CA ALA A 72 -10.07 12.73 4.78
C ALA A 72 -11.02 12.16 3.71
N ALA A 73 -11.75 11.09 4.02
CA ALA A 73 -12.70 10.46 3.10
C ALA A 73 -13.86 11.39 2.71
N ARG A 74 -14.39 12.17 3.68
CA ARG A 74 -15.41 13.20 3.40
C ARG A 74 -14.86 14.30 2.49
N ALA A 75 -13.65 14.78 2.76
CA ALA A 75 -13.00 15.83 1.97
C ALA A 75 -12.70 15.37 0.53
N VAL A 76 -12.24 14.12 0.35
CA VAL A 76 -12.05 13.50 -0.97
C VAL A 76 -13.37 13.42 -1.71
N ALA A 77 -14.42 12.87 -1.09
CA ALA A 77 -15.72 12.72 -1.72
C ALA A 77 -16.33 14.05 -2.14
N ALA A 78 -16.18 15.11 -1.33
CA ALA A 78 -16.67 16.43 -1.64
C ALA A 78 -15.94 17.10 -2.83
N ALA A 79 -14.63 16.83 -3.00
CA ALA A 79 -13.80 17.51 -3.98
C ALA A 79 -13.62 16.72 -5.29
N LEU A 80 -13.55 15.37 -5.20
CA LEU A 80 -13.26 14.50 -6.33
C LEU A 80 -14.41 13.53 -6.66
N GLY A 81 -15.33 13.32 -5.73
CA GLY A 81 -16.35 12.27 -5.82
C GLY A 81 -15.99 11.02 -5.01
N PRO A 82 -16.83 9.99 -5.06
CA PRO A 82 -16.59 8.75 -4.32
C PRO A 82 -15.31 8.06 -4.77
N CYS A 83 -14.69 7.32 -3.84
CA CYS A 83 -13.48 6.57 -4.11
C CYS A 83 -13.77 5.36 -5.02
N ASP A 84 -13.12 5.28 -6.18
CA ASP A 84 -13.15 4.09 -7.06
C ASP A 84 -12.05 3.09 -6.72
N VAL A 85 -10.86 3.59 -6.33
CA VAL A 85 -9.70 2.75 -6.00
C VAL A 85 -9.07 3.23 -4.70
N LEU A 86 -8.91 2.32 -3.74
CA LEU A 86 -8.16 2.56 -2.51
C LEU A 86 -6.86 1.78 -2.52
N VAL A 87 -5.72 2.45 -2.30
CA VAL A 87 -4.43 1.80 -2.05
C VAL A 87 -3.97 2.05 -0.63
N ASN A 88 -4.00 1.02 0.21
CA ASN A 88 -3.48 1.03 1.57
C ASN A 88 -1.98 0.79 1.56
N ASN A 89 -1.19 1.86 1.35
CA ASN A 89 0.26 1.78 1.27
C ASN A 89 0.96 2.31 2.53
N ALA A 90 0.39 3.25 3.27
CA ALA A 90 1.00 3.80 4.48
C ALA A 90 1.45 2.70 5.46
N GLY A 91 2.69 2.80 5.94
CA GLY A 91 3.27 1.84 6.85
C GLY A 91 4.58 2.32 7.46
N ILE A 92 4.99 1.66 8.52
CA ILE A 92 6.24 1.91 9.25
C ILE A 92 7.02 0.62 9.42
N ALA A 93 8.33 0.72 9.65
CA ALA A 93 9.18 -0.43 9.91
C ALA A 93 9.95 -0.21 11.23
N LEU A 94 9.36 -0.66 12.34
CA LEU A 94 10.02 -0.71 13.63
C LEU A 94 10.60 -2.10 13.82
N MET A 95 11.89 -2.16 14.12
CA MET A 95 12.66 -3.40 14.21
C MET A 95 13.36 -3.50 15.55
N GLY A 96 13.45 -4.73 16.09
CA GLY A 96 14.15 -5.00 17.34
C GLY A 96 14.03 -6.47 17.78
N PRO A 97 14.86 -6.91 18.74
CA PRO A 97 14.77 -8.23 19.30
C PRO A 97 13.39 -8.48 19.94
N SER A 98 12.79 -9.64 19.69
CA SER A 98 11.42 -9.91 20.16
C SER A 98 11.29 -9.98 21.69
N LEU A 99 12.34 -10.37 22.40
CA LEU A 99 12.33 -10.42 23.87
C LEU A 99 12.28 -9.04 24.52
N ASP A 100 12.90 -8.05 23.90
CA ASP A 100 13.02 -6.69 24.44
C ASP A 100 12.31 -5.66 23.57
N PHE A 101 11.42 -6.10 22.66
CA PHE A 101 10.72 -5.19 21.77
C PHE A 101 9.72 -4.34 22.57
N PRO A 102 9.82 -2.99 22.52
CA PRO A 102 8.99 -2.11 23.34
C PRO A 102 7.50 -2.25 23.01
N GLU A 103 6.65 -2.27 24.05
CA GLU A 103 5.21 -2.45 23.88
C GLU A 103 4.57 -1.31 23.09
N ASP A 104 5.00 -0.09 23.29
CA ASP A 104 4.53 1.09 22.55
C ASP A 104 4.84 0.99 21.05
N GLN A 105 6.02 0.48 20.69
CA GLN A 105 6.40 0.24 19.30
C GLN A 105 5.61 -0.92 18.68
N TRP A 106 5.32 -1.96 19.47
CA TRP A 106 4.43 -3.04 19.05
C TRP A 106 3.03 -2.49 18.72
N ARG A 107 2.42 -1.77 19.68
CA ARG A 107 1.10 -1.15 19.49
C ARG A 107 1.09 -0.21 18.28
N ARG A 108 2.06 0.69 18.17
CA ARG A 108 2.18 1.63 17.06
C ARG A 108 2.28 0.91 15.71
N SER A 109 3.00 -0.22 15.63
CA SER A 109 3.09 -1.04 14.42
C SER A 109 1.73 -1.59 14.00
N LEU A 110 0.96 -2.13 14.95
CA LEU A 110 -0.37 -2.66 14.69
C LEU A 110 -1.38 -1.55 14.39
N ASP A 111 -1.34 -0.43 15.10
CA ASP A 111 -2.26 0.70 14.90
C ASP A 111 -2.13 1.26 13.49
N VAL A 112 -0.92 1.44 12.99
CA VAL A 112 -0.70 1.97 11.63
C VAL A 112 -0.99 0.92 10.55
N MET A 113 -0.46 -0.31 10.71
CA MET A 113 -0.39 -1.29 9.62
C MET A 113 -1.49 -2.36 9.63
N THR A 114 -2.24 -2.47 10.73
CA THR A 114 -3.35 -3.43 10.85
C THR A 114 -4.65 -2.69 11.11
N THR A 115 -4.79 -2.05 12.27
CA THR A 115 -5.99 -1.31 12.67
C THR A 115 -6.31 -0.19 11.67
N GLY A 116 -5.29 0.55 11.25
CA GLY A 116 -5.43 1.61 10.26
C GLY A 116 -5.83 1.09 8.87
N VAL A 117 -5.36 -0.09 8.44
CA VAL A 117 -5.85 -0.72 7.20
C VAL A 117 -7.33 -1.06 7.34
N PHE A 118 -7.75 -1.63 8.46
CA PHE A 118 -9.16 -1.90 8.74
C PHE A 118 -10.01 -0.62 8.68
N PHE A 119 -9.61 0.47 9.32
CA PHE A 119 -10.35 1.74 9.28
C PHE A 119 -10.54 2.25 7.85
N ARG A 120 -9.48 2.27 7.06
CA ARG A 120 -9.53 2.72 5.66
C ARG A 120 -10.42 1.83 4.80
N CYS A 121 -10.27 0.51 4.93
CA CYS A 121 -11.15 -0.43 4.23
C CYS A 121 -12.61 -0.20 4.61
N GLN A 122 -12.94 -0.05 5.90
CA GLN A 122 -14.30 0.17 6.36
C GLN A 122 -14.89 1.49 5.84
N VAL A 123 -14.14 2.60 5.94
CA VAL A 123 -14.62 3.94 5.57
C VAL A 123 -14.79 4.08 4.06
N PHE A 124 -13.77 3.72 3.29
CA PHE A 124 -13.83 3.82 1.83
C PHE A 124 -14.65 2.71 1.20
N GLY A 125 -14.65 1.50 1.80
CA GLY A 125 -15.53 0.41 1.38
C GLY A 125 -17.02 0.77 1.49
N ALA A 126 -17.42 1.47 2.55
CA ALA A 126 -18.78 1.98 2.67
C ALA A 126 -19.16 2.98 1.55
N GLN A 127 -18.21 3.84 1.12
CA GLN A 127 -18.42 4.70 -0.05
C GLN A 127 -18.55 3.89 -1.35
N MET A 128 -17.70 2.89 -1.54
CA MET A 128 -17.74 2.00 -2.71
C MET A 128 -19.06 1.23 -2.81
N VAL A 129 -19.59 0.70 -1.70
CA VAL A 129 -20.94 0.08 -1.67
C VAL A 129 -21.99 1.06 -2.16
N GLY A 130 -21.95 2.32 -1.70
CA GLY A 130 -22.89 3.36 -2.10
C GLY A 130 -22.76 3.84 -3.54
N SER A 131 -21.61 3.62 -4.18
CA SER A 131 -21.32 4.04 -5.57
C SER A 131 -21.30 2.90 -6.60
N GLY A 132 -21.58 1.66 -6.18
CA GLY A 132 -21.73 0.52 -7.08
C GLY A 132 -20.47 -0.31 -7.29
N GLY A 133 -19.50 -0.24 -6.40
CA GLY A 133 -18.31 -1.08 -6.40
C GLY A 133 -17.00 -0.32 -6.39
N GLY A 134 -15.88 -1.04 -6.51
CA GLY A 134 -14.54 -0.46 -6.49
C GLY A 134 -13.43 -1.50 -6.38
N SER A 135 -12.19 -1.02 -6.23
CA SER A 135 -11.03 -1.89 -6.01
C SER A 135 -10.21 -1.42 -4.82
N ILE A 136 -9.89 -2.34 -3.91
CA ILE A 136 -8.98 -2.10 -2.78
C ILE A 136 -7.71 -2.91 -2.98
N VAL A 137 -6.56 -2.22 -2.93
CA VAL A 137 -5.24 -2.82 -3.03
C VAL A 137 -4.47 -2.57 -1.73
N ASN A 138 -4.21 -3.62 -0.98
CA ASN A 138 -3.47 -3.55 0.28
C ASN A 138 -1.98 -3.83 0.02
N ILE A 139 -1.09 -2.91 0.36
CA ILE A 139 0.35 -3.17 0.31
C ILE A 139 0.77 -3.93 1.56
N ALA A 140 0.82 -5.24 1.42
CA ALA A 140 1.32 -6.15 2.45
C ALA A 140 2.86 -6.21 2.41
N SER A 141 3.44 -7.40 2.32
CA SER A 141 4.89 -7.65 2.17
C SER A 141 5.08 -9.15 1.93
N MET A 142 6.19 -9.56 1.30
CA MET A 142 6.64 -10.96 1.34
C MET A 142 6.78 -11.46 2.79
N ASN A 143 7.01 -10.55 3.74
CA ASN A 143 7.09 -10.85 5.17
C ASN A 143 5.75 -11.32 5.79
N ALA A 144 4.67 -11.28 5.05
CA ALA A 144 3.42 -11.90 5.48
C ALA A 144 3.49 -13.44 5.48
N THR A 145 4.38 -14.02 4.66
CA THR A 145 4.54 -15.48 4.49
C THR A 145 5.92 -16.01 4.86
N VAL A 146 6.95 -15.15 4.88
CA VAL A 146 8.31 -15.53 5.28
C VAL A 146 8.76 -14.69 6.47
N ALA A 147 9.37 -15.36 7.46
CA ALA A 147 9.81 -14.71 8.69
C ALA A 147 11.21 -14.11 8.52
N PHE A 148 11.38 -12.89 9.04
CA PHE A 148 12.67 -12.25 9.18
C PHE A 148 12.95 -11.97 10.65
N PRO A 149 14.13 -12.28 11.17
CA PRO A 149 14.53 -11.87 12.51
C PRO A 149 14.38 -10.37 12.73
N MET A 150 14.17 -9.94 13.96
CA MET A 150 14.03 -8.54 14.36
C MET A 150 12.78 -7.81 13.83
N ARG A 151 11.85 -8.51 13.17
CA ARG A 151 10.68 -7.91 12.49
C ARG A 151 9.35 -8.47 12.98
N LEU A 152 9.26 -8.89 14.25
CA LEU A 152 8.07 -9.57 14.77
C LEU A 152 6.78 -8.76 14.54
N ALA A 153 6.75 -7.49 14.97
CA ALA A 153 5.57 -6.63 14.84
C ALA A 153 5.20 -6.38 13.37
N TYR A 154 6.20 -6.15 12.52
CA TYR A 154 6.00 -5.95 11.09
C TYR A 154 5.42 -7.20 10.40
N ASN A 155 6.01 -8.37 10.66
CA ASN A 155 5.53 -9.64 10.08
C ASN A 155 4.09 -9.94 10.51
N ALA A 156 3.80 -9.79 11.82
CA ALA A 156 2.46 -9.99 12.37
C ALA A 156 1.43 -9.05 11.70
N ALA A 157 1.76 -7.76 11.60
CA ALA A 157 0.88 -6.79 10.95
C ALA A 157 0.64 -7.12 9.47
N LYS A 158 1.69 -7.47 8.71
CA LYS A 158 1.55 -7.76 7.28
C LYS A 158 0.84 -9.09 7.00
N ALA A 159 0.98 -10.09 7.89
CA ALA A 159 0.18 -11.32 7.83
C ALA A 159 -1.32 -11.05 8.09
N ALA A 160 -1.63 -10.20 9.08
CA ALA A 160 -3.00 -9.78 9.34
C ALA A 160 -3.64 -9.07 8.13
N VAL A 161 -2.88 -8.24 7.41
CA VAL A 161 -3.37 -7.54 6.19
C VAL A 161 -3.77 -8.55 5.11
N VAL A 162 -3.00 -9.62 4.91
CA VAL A 162 -3.35 -10.67 3.93
C VAL A 162 -4.65 -11.34 4.33
N GLN A 163 -4.81 -11.74 5.59
CA GLN A 163 -6.03 -12.40 6.06
C GLN A 163 -7.24 -11.45 6.01
N MET A 164 -7.09 -10.19 6.38
CA MET A 164 -8.16 -9.19 6.20
C MET A 164 -8.57 -9.05 4.73
N THR A 165 -7.61 -9.09 3.81
CA THR A 165 -7.87 -9.02 2.37
C THR A 165 -8.78 -10.15 1.90
N GLU A 166 -8.51 -11.37 2.35
CA GLU A 166 -9.30 -12.55 1.97
C GLU A 166 -10.74 -12.46 2.52
N VAL A 167 -10.90 -12.09 3.79
CA VAL A 167 -12.23 -11.95 4.42
C VAL A 167 -13.05 -10.87 3.73
N LEU A 168 -12.48 -9.67 3.56
CA LEU A 168 -13.17 -8.55 2.93
C LEU A 168 -13.50 -8.82 1.46
N ALA A 169 -12.68 -9.57 0.75
CA ALA A 169 -12.95 -9.98 -0.62
C ALA A 169 -14.20 -10.84 -0.74
N ILE A 170 -14.41 -11.77 0.23
CA ILE A 170 -15.58 -12.65 0.26
C ILE A 170 -16.83 -11.85 0.65
N GLU A 171 -16.74 -11.04 1.71
CA GLU A 171 -17.90 -10.30 2.24
C GLU A 171 -18.39 -9.21 1.27
N TRP A 172 -17.48 -8.60 0.47
CA TRP A 172 -17.83 -7.44 -0.34
C TRP A 172 -17.95 -7.72 -1.84
N ALA A 173 -17.76 -8.97 -2.25
CA ALA A 173 -17.89 -9.37 -3.66
C ALA A 173 -19.31 -9.08 -4.21
N GLU A 174 -20.35 -9.31 -3.43
CA GLU A 174 -21.75 -9.02 -3.83
C GLU A 174 -22.04 -7.53 -4.04
N HIS A 175 -21.18 -6.66 -3.47
CA HIS A 175 -21.25 -5.21 -3.65
C HIS A 175 -20.38 -4.70 -4.81
N GLY A 176 -19.80 -5.60 -5.61
CA GLY A 176 -18.91 -5.23 -6.71
C GLY A 176 -17.55 -4.71 -6.28
N ILE A 177 -17.12 -4.99 -5.04
CA ILE A 177 -15.82 -4.54 -4.52
C ILE A 177 -14.82 -5.70 -4.60
N ARG A 178 -13.71 -5.49 -5.29
CA ARG A 178 -12.58 -6.40 -5.29
C ARG A 178 -11.54 -5.95 -4.25
N VAL A 179 -11.05 -6.88 -3.45
CA VAL A 179 -10.04 -6.61 -2.42
C VAL A 179 -8.86 -7.56 -2.63
N ASN A 180 -7.68 -7.00 -2.90
CA ASN A 180 -6.47 -7.78 -3.15
C ASN A 180 -5.29 -7.21 -2.36
N ALA A 181 -4.25 -8.00 -2.17
CA ALA A 181 -3.00 -7.58 -1.54
C ALA A 181 -1.80 -7.76 -2.48
N ILE A 182 -0.81 -6.89 -2.36
CA ILE A 182 0.50 -7.05 -2.98
C ILE A 182 1.51 -7.36 -1.89
N GLY A 183 2.40 -8.32 -2.16
CA GLY A 183 3.54 -8.68 -1.32
C GLY A 183 4.87 -8.24 -1.94
N PRO A 184 5.30 -6.97 -1.77
CA PRO A 184 6.59 -6.56 -2.28
C PRO A 184 7.73 -7.34 -1.62
N GLY A 185 8.73 -7.68 -2.42
CA GLY A 185 10.07 -8.00 -1.93
C GLY A 185 10.82 -6.75 -1.48
N VAL A 186 12.13 -6.88 -1.23
CA VAL A 186 12.94 -5.70 -0.91
C VAL A 186 12.99 -4.78 -2.12
N THR A 187 12.32 -3.64 -2.00
CA THR A 187 12.15 -2.65 -3.06
C THR A 187 12.96 -1.41 -2.74
N ARG A 188 13.78 -0.95 -3.66
CA ARG A 188 14.67 0.21 -3.47
C ARG A 188 13.84 1.49 -3.31
N THR A 189 13.84 2.03 -2.12
CA THR A 189 13.20 3.28 -1.73
C THR A 189 14.18 4.08 -0.88
N ALA A 190 13.91 5.37 -0.67
CA ALA A 190 14.75 6.19 0.23
C ALA A 190 14.86 5.58 1.65
N LEU A 191 13.81 4.91 2.13
CA LEU A 191 13.83 4.20 3.41
C LEU A 191 14.80 3.01 3.38
N VAL A 192 14.79 2.21 2.31
CA VAL A 192 15.69 1.07 2.14
C VAL A 192 17.13 1.54 1.93
N ASP A 193 17.37 2.60 1.13
CA ASP A 193 18.69 3.17 0.93
C ASP A 193 19.27 3.70 2.27
N LYS A 194 18.43 4.34 3.09
CA LYS A 194 18.82 4.74 4.44
C LYS A 194 19.17 3.52 5.31
N ALA A 195 18.36 2.48 5.31
CA ALA A 195 18.61 1.27 6.09
C ALA A 195 19.88 0.52 5.65
N ILE A 196 20.22 0.55 4.35
CA ILE A 196 21.50 0.05 3.82
C ILE A 196 22.65 0.90 4.35
N LYS A 197 22.54 2.23 4.25
CA LYS A 197 23.59 3.17 4.72
C LYS A 197 23.84 3.05 6.23
N ASP A 198 22.77 2.83 7.00
CA ASP A 198 22.83 2.68 8.46
C ASP A 198 23.27 1.25 8.89
N GLY A 199 23.50 0.32 7.94
CA GLY A 199 23.95 -1.05 8.20
C GLY A 199 22.86 -2.01 8.68
N PHE A 200 21.58 -1.63 8.64
CA PHE A 200 20.47 -2.51 8.99
C PHE A 200 20.10 -3.49 7.87
N ILE A 201 20.47 -3.18 6.63
CA ILE A 201 20.25 -4.04 5.47
C ILE A 201 21.61 -4.27 4.77
N ASP A 202 22.02 -5.52 4.67
CA ASP A 202 23.10 -5.94 3.79
C ASP A 202 22.55 -6.15 2.37
N GLU A 203 22.69 -5.13 1.52
CA GLU A 203 22.21 -5.15 0.13
C GLU A 203 22.72 -6.38 -0.63
N ARG A 204 24.01 -6.73 -0.45
CA ARG A 204 24.63 -7.84 -1.16
C ARG A 204 23.93 -9.17 -0.80
N ALA A 205 23.71 -9.42 0.48
CA ALA A 205 23.03 -10.64 0.93
C ALA A 205 21.59 -10.73 0.37
N TYR A 206 20.86 -9.60 0.34
CA TYR A 206 19.53 -9.57 -0.27
C TYR A 206 19.55 -9.80 -1.78
N VAL A 207 20.48 -9.20 -2.50
CA VAL A 207 20.66 -9.42 -3.95
C VAL A 207 21.05 -10.87 -4.25
N GLU A 208 22.00 -11.42 -3.51
CA GLU A 208 22.45 -12.82 -3.68
C GLU A 208 21.33 -13.81 -3.42
N ARG A 209 20.47 -13.55 -2.42
CA ARG A 209 19.32 -14.41 -2.08
C ARG A 209 18.17 -14.28 -3.07
N THR A 210 18.02 -13.13 -3.74
CA THR A 210 16.94 -12.92 -4.72
C THR A 210 17.29 -13.62 -6.05
N PRO A 211 16.43 -14.53 -6.58
CA PRO A 211 16.70 -15.19 -7.86
C PRO A 211 16.98 -14.24 -9.03
N MET A 212 16.26 -13.12 -9.10
CA MET A 212 16.48 -12.09 -10.14
C MET A 212 17.73 -11.23 -9.91
N LYS A 213 18.53 -11.49 -8.83
CA LYS A 213 19.82 -10.87 -8.54
C LYS A 213 19.82 -9.34 -8.48
N ARG A 214 18.73 -8.77 -8.00
CA ARG A 214 18.58 -7.33 -7.77
C ARG A 214 17.47 -7.04 -6.76
N LEU A 215 17.45 -5.84 -6.24
CA LEU A 215 16.28 -5.30 -5.53
C LEU A 215 15.19 -4.93 -6.52
N GLY A 216 13.93 -4.94 -6.06
CA GLY A 216 12.79 -4.45 -6.81
C GLY A 216 12.84 -2.92 -6.97
N LYS A 217 12.10 -2.40 -7.94
CA LYS A 217 11.88 -0.96 -8.14
C LYS A 217 10.45 -0.60 -7.74
N PRO A 218 10.21 0.60 -7.17
CA PRO A 218 8.84 1.05 -6.85
C PRO A 218 7.87 0.96 -8.03
N GLU A 219 8.34 1.22 -9.25
CA GLU A 219 7.54 1.18 -10.48
C GLU A 219 7.05 -0.25 -10.81
N GLU A 220 7.76 -1.28 -10.37
CA GLU A 220 7.34 -2.67 -10.55
C GLU A 220 6.16 -3.02 -9.65
N ILE A 221 6.15 -2.47 -8.43
CA ILE A 221 5.01 -2.58 -7.51
C ILE A 221 3.83 -1.75 -8.01
N ALA A 222 4.10 -0.56 -8.56
CA ALA A 222 3.08 0.30 -9.13
C ALA A 222 2.33 -0.36 -10.30
N LYS A 223 3.02 -1.10 -11.16
CA LYS A 223 2.41 -1.87 -12.24
C LYS A 223 1.52 -2.99 -11.73
N ALA A 224 1.92 -3.68 -10.66
CA ALA A 224 1.09 -4.69 -10.01
C ALA A 224 -0.16 -4.05 -9.37
N ALA A 225 -0.01 -2.86 -8.75
CA ALA A 225 -1.14 -2.11 -8.21
C ALA A 225 -2.11 -1.67 -9.33
N LEU A 226 -1.60 -1.20 -10.47
CA LEU A 226 -2.42 -0.86 -11.64
C LEU A 226 -3.19 -2.08 -12.15
N PHE A 227 -2.56 -3.23 -12.28
CA PHE A 227 -3.23 -4.47 -12.70
C PHE A 227 -4.42 -4.79 -11.78
N LEU A 228 -4.22 -4.75 -10.45
CA LEU A 228 -5.27 -5.06 -9.49
C LEU A 228 -6.34 -3.95 -9.38
N ALA A 229 -5.98 -2.70 -9.65
CA ALA A 229 -6.92 -1.58 -9.68
C ALA A 229 -7.82 -1.57 -10.93
N SER A 230 -7.29 -2.04 -12.06
CA SER A 230 -7.97 -2.02 -13.37
C SER A 230 -9.08 -3.07 -13.45
N GLU A 231 -10.30 -2.63 -13.71
CA GLU A 231 -11.44 -3.52 -13.99
C GLU A 231 -11.22 -4.30 -15.28
N GLU A 232 -10.64 -3.66 -16.30
CA GLU A 232 -10.33 -4.30 -17.59
C GLU A 232 -9.39 -5.50 -17.43
N ASP A 233 -8.37 -5.39 -16.56
CA ASP A 233 -7.33 -6.40 -16.43
C ASP A 233 -7.62 -7.46 -15.37
N SER A 234 -8.39 -7.12 -14.32
CA SER A 234 -8.51 -7.95 -13.13
C SER A 234 -9.94 -8.06 -12.57
N SER A 235 -10.97 -7.95 -13.41
CA SER A 235 -12.38 -8.03 -13.01
C SER A 235 -12.75 -9.32 -12.25
N PHE A 236 -12.03 -10.41 -12.48
CA PHE A 236 -12.26 -11.70 -11.82
C PHE A 236 -11.17 -12.06 -10.79
N VAL A 237 -10.41 -11.05 -10.31
CA VAL A 237 -9.36 -11.22 -9.29
C VAL A 237 -9.77 -10.53 -8.01
N THR A 238 -10.09 -11.30 -6.98
CA THR A 238 -10.38 -10.82 -5.62
C THR A 238 -9.88 -11.83 -4.59
N GLY A 239 -9.50 -11.38 -3.39
CA GLY A 239 -8.94 -12.21 -2.33
C GLY A 239 -7.51 -12.69 -2.60
N HIS A 240 -6.82 -12.15 -3.61
CA HIS A 240 -5.51 -12.62 -4.01
C HIS A 240 -4.38 -11.88 -3.30
N PHE A 241 -3.37 -12.63 -2.87
CA PHE A 241 -2.08 -12.09 -2.39
C PHE A 241 -1.04 -12.24 -3.51
N LEU A 242 -0.82 -11.16 -4.27
CA LEU A 242 0.12 -11.11 -5.38
C LEU A 242 1.53 -10.78 -4.88
N VAL A 243 2.41 -11.76 -4.83
CA VAL A 243 3.81 -11.57 -4.43
C VAL A 243 4.63 -11.02 -5.60
N VAL A 244 5.35 -9.92 -5.37
CA VAL A 244 6.21 -9.22 -6.34
C VAL A 244 7.60 -9.04 -5.72
N ASP A 245 8.41 -10.10 -5.72
CA ASP A 245 9.62 -10.20 -4.89
C ASP A 245 10.86 -10.72 -5.63
N GLY A 246 10.82 -10.81 -6.97
CA GLY A 246 11.93 -11.32 -7.76
C GLY A 246 12.21 -12.80 -7.55
N GLY A 247 11.22 -13.56 -7.05
CA GLY A 247 11.31 -15.00 -6.78
C GLY A 247 11.81 -15.36 -5.38
N TRP A 248 11.94 -14.37 -4.47
CA TRP A 248 12.45 -14.59 -3.12
C TRP A 248 11.68 -15.70 -2.38
N THR A 249 10.36 -15.61 -2.32
CA THR A 249 9.51 -16.55 -1.58
C THR A 249 9.39 -17.92 -2.26
N ALA A 250 9.52 -17.96 -3.58
CA ALA A 250 9.51 -19.21 -4.35
C ALA A 250 10.82 -20.00 -4.23
N PHE A 251 11.91 -19.34 -3.82
CA PHE A 251 13.25 -19.95 -3.77
C PHE A 251 13.49 -20.69 -2.47
N GLY A 252 13.17 -21.98 -2.44
CA GLY A 252 13.36 -22.88 -1.31
C GLY A 252 14.69 -23.66 -1.29
N TYR A 253 15.55 -23.46 -2.29
CA TYR A 253 16.81 -24.19 -2.42
C TYR A 253 17.97 -23.44 -1.74
N VAL A 254 18.85 -24.21 -1.07
CA VAL A 254 20.13 -23.72 -0.50
C VAL A 254 21.25 -24.22 -1.39
N THR A 255 22.00 -23.31 -1.99
CA THR A 255 23.22 -23.63 -2.78
C THR A 255 24.42 -23.72 -1.89
#